data_bafaa96766bc7247d04681854fe25e65
#
_entry.id   bafaa96766bc7247d04681854fe25e65
#
_cell.length_a   1.000
_cell.length_b   1.000
_cell.length_c   1.000
_cell.angle_alpha   90.00
_cell.angle_beta   90.00
_cell.angle_gamma   90.00
#
_symmetry.space_group_name_H-M   'P 1'
#
loop_
_entity.id
_entity.type
_entity.pdbx_description
1 polymer ?
#
loop_
_entity_poly.entity_id
_entity_poly.type
_entity_poly.pdbx_seq_one_letter_code
_entity_poly.pdbx_strand_id
1 'polypeptide(L)'
;MSVLKKNQPNKLALFSALTAALVITSGCQSLKTANATNQPIGTVQGQKPEQPKKLENFNITGKIGVTTPSKDNSGNQGGSAFYAWGQQNDRFAIELIGALGIGKTNIEYNGQSATLVSEKTGTLTAADPETLLKKATGWQAPISQMPYWISGRPAPSDSAPQLDDQNRLISSVNGEWQASFTYKGNDKLPNKI
;
A
#
# COMPACT_ATOMS: atom_id res chain seq x y z
N MET A 1 19.86 37.43 22.92
CA MET A 1 18.95 38.28 23.71
C MET A 1 17.58 38.16 23.08
N SER A 2 16.58 37.59 23.64
CA SER A 2 16.06 37.39 24.97
C SER A 2 15.29 36.09 25.07
N VAL A 3 15.53 35.39 26.08
CA VAL A 3 14.92 34.37 26.88
C VAL A 3 13.59 34.88 27.49
N LEU A 4 12.59 34.00 27.60
CA LEU A 4 11.59 33.93 28.68
C LEU A 4 10.70 32.71 28.41
N LYS A 5 10.86 31.61 29.09
CA LYS A 5 10.58 31.17 30.48
C LYS A 5 9.08 31.04 30.78
N LYS A 6 8.62 29.77 30.81
CA LYS A 6 7.99 29.06 31.92
C LYS A 6 6.74 29.70 32.59
N ASN A 7 5.61 28.95 32.55
CA ASN A 7 4.90 28.70 33.82
C ASN A 7 3.89 27.55 33.69
N GLN A 8 4.05 26.54 34.51
CA GLN A 8 2.97 25.72 35.06
C GLN A 8 2.47 26.41 36.33
N PRO A 9 1.23 26.18 36.79
CA PRO A 9 1.14 25.31 37.94
C PRO A 9 -0.08 24.37 38.00
N ASN A 10 0.15 23.25 38.67
CA ASN A 10 -0.76 22.37 39.38
C ASN A 10 -1.92 23.07 40.09
N LYS A 11 -3.08 22.41 40.14
CA LYS A 11 -3.84 22.25 41.39
C LYS A 11 -4.74 21.01 41.34
N LEU A 12 -4.47 20.11 42.24
CA LEU A 12 -5.36 19.11 42.81
C LEU A 12 -6.63 19.76 43.39
N ALA A 13 -7.77 19.15 43.21
CA ALA A 13 -8.84 19.17 44.21
C ALA A 13 -9.66 17.88 44.12
N LEU A 14 -9.63 17.15 45.20
CA LEU A 14 -10.46 16.05 45.63
C LEU A 14 -11.89 16.51 45.94
N PHE A 15 -12.75 15.52 46.18
CA PHE A 15 -14.10 15.44 46.78
C PHE A 15 -15.20 15.20 45.78
N SER A 16 -16.14 14.30 45.93
CA SER A 16 -16.62 13.46 47.02
C SER A 16 -17.63 12.49 46.49
N ALA A 17 -17.74 11.35 47.10
CA ALA A 17 -18.71 10.30 46.89
C ALA A 17 -20.16 10.78 47.12
N LEU A 18 -21.10 10.25 46.35
CA LEU A 18 -22.45 9.96 46.84
C LEU A 18 -23.07 8.76 46.14
N THR A 19 -23.51 7.87 46.96
CA THR A 19 -24.17 6.57 46.80
C THR A 19 -25.62 6.65 46.31
N ALA A 20 -26.09 5.48 45.86
CA ALA A 20 -27.49 5.02 45.74
C ALA A 20 -28.16 5.30 44.39
N ALA A 21 -28.87 4.39 43.73
CA ALA A 21 -29.70 3.26 44.18
C ALA A 21 -29.88 2.24 43.05
N LEU A 22 -29.94 0.99 43.41
CA LEU A 22 -30.45 -0.12 42.60
C LEU A 22 -31.90 0.11 42.17
N VAL A 23 -32.17 -0.06 40.87
CA VAL A 23 -33.52 -0.47 40.42
C VAL A 23 -33.35 -1.68 39.51
N ILE A 24 -33.61 -2.84 40.07
CA ILE A 24 -33.74 -4.12 39.36
C ILE A 24 -35.17 -4.17 38.82
N THR A 25 -35.34 -3.96 37.52
CA THR A 25 -36.56 -4.32 36.84
C THR A 25 -36.35 -5.64 36.10
N SER A 26 -36.75 -6.72 36.75
CA SER A 26 -36.90 -8.03 36.16
C SER A 26 -38.10 -8.02 35.21
N GLY A 27 -37.80 -7.81 33.92
CA GLY A 27 -38.78 -8.02 32.85
C GLY A 27 -38.72 -9.46 32.37
N CYS A 28 -39.60 -10.32 32.91
CA CYS A 28 -39.87 -11.62 32.31
C CYS A 28 -40.58 -11.43 30.97
N GLN A 29 -39.89 -11.63 29.88
CA GLN A 29 -40.55 -11.83 28.59
C GLN A 29 -40.82 -13.31 28.37
N SER A 30 -42.10 -13.64 28.28
CA SER A 30 -42.63 -14.95 27.97
C SER A 30 -42.07 -15.46 26.64
N LEU A 31 -41.31 -16.54 26.71
CA LEU A 31 -40.92 -17.35 25.55
C LEU A 31 -42.19 -18.06 25.02
N LYS A 32 -42.73 -17.59 23.90
CA LYS A 32 -43.62 -18.38 23.08
C LYS A 32 -42.82 -19.54 22.50
N THR A 33 -43.16 -20.74 22.94
CA THR A 33 -42.69 -22.00 22.39
C THR A 33 -43.10 -22.08 20.92
N ALA A 34 -42.19 -21.82 20.01
CA ALA A 34 -42.32 -22.18 18.61
C ALA A 34 -41.60 -23.51 18.40
N ASN A 35 -42.32 -24.48 17.84
CA ASN A 35 -41.88 -25.83 17.57
C ASN A 35 -40.47 -25.87 16.94
N ALA A 36 -39.57 -26.57 17.61
CA ALA A 36 -38.27 -26.90 17.08
C ALA A 36 -38.40 -27.88 15.92
N THR A 37 -38.32 -27.39 14.71
CA THR A 37 -37.96 -28.21 13.57
C THR A 37 -36.39 -28.23 13.59
N ASN A 38 -35.87 -29.41 13.90
CA ASN A 38 -34.42 -29.68 13.82
C ASN A 38 -33.94 -29.50 12.37
N GLN A 39 -33.55 -28.31 12.00
CA GLN A 39 -32.66 -28.13 10.88
C GLN A 39 -31.22 -28.05 11.44
N PRO A 40 -30.27 -28.79 10.88
CA PRO A 40 -28.90 -28.66 11.28
C PRO A 40 -28.46 -27.24 10.98
N ILE A 41 -27.97 -26.55 12.00
CA ILE A 41 -27.30 -25.26 11.86
C ILE A 41 -26.16 -25.50 10.87
N GLY A 42 -26.37 -25.04 9.64
CA GLY A 42 -25.31 -25.05 8.65
C GLY A 42 -24.10 -24.30 9.24
N THR A 43 -23.01 -25.01 9.40
CA THR A 43 -21.71 -24.45 9.71
C THR A 43 -21.50 -23.32 8.71
N VAL A 44 -21.52 -22.08 9.19
CA VAL A 44 -21.02 -20.95 8.41
C VAL A 44 -19.54 -21.26 8.19
N GLN A 45 -19.26 -21.87 7.04
CA GLN A 45 -17.89 -22.02 6.60
C GLN A 45 -17.34 -20.61 6.55
N GLY A 46 -16.41 -20.31 7.46
CA GLY A 46 -15.71 -19.05 7.45
C GLY A 46 -15.10 -18.87 6.07
N GLN A 47 -15.67 -17.98 5.27
CA GLN A 47 -15.07 -17.58 4.02
C GLN A 47 -13.69 -17.04 4.37
N LYS A 48 -12.65 -17.80 3.99
CA LYS A 48 -11.28 -17.30 4.02
C LYS A 48 -11.32 -15.96 3.30
N PRO A 49 -10.82 -14.87 3.92
CA PRO A 49 -10.83 -13.56 3.28
C PRO A 49 -10.27 -13.70 1.88
N GLU A 50 -11.05 -13.33 0.87
CA GLU A 50 -10.60 -13.37 -0.51
C GLU A 50 -9.38 -12.45 -0.62
N GLN A 51 -8.24 -13.03 -0.99
CA GLN A 51 -7.02 -12.24 -1.12
C GLN A 51 -7.21 -11.18 -2.22
N PRO A 52 -6.67 -9.98 -2.04
CA PRO A 52 -6.74 -8.94 -3.06
C PRO A 52 -6.20 -9.46 -4.39
N LYS A 53 -7.00 -9.34 -5.45
CA LYS A 53 -6.56 -9.74 -6.79
C LYS A 53 -5.74 -8.61 -7.40
N LYS A 54 -4.54 -8.92 -7.91
CA LYS A 54 -3.75 -7.99 -8.71
C LYS A 54 -4.40 -7.78 -10.09
N LEU A 55 -4.09 -6.67 -10.73
CA LEU A 55 -4.35 -6.50 -12.16
C LEU A 55 -3.42 -7.44 -12.93
N GLU A 56 -4.01 -8.40 -13.65
CA GLU A 56 -3.25 -9.40 -14.39
C GLU A 56 -2.91 -8.96 -15.82
N ASN A 57 -3.80 -8.17 -16.42
CA ASN A 57 -3.62 -7.71 -17.80
C ASN A 57 -3.92 -6.23 -17.91
N PHE A 58 -2.93 -5.42 -18.26
CA PHE A 58 -3.09 -3.99 -18.46
C PHE A 58 -1.98 -3.40 -19.32
N ASN A 59 -2.27 -2.24 -19.89
CA ASN A 59 -1.29 -1.34 -20.49
C ASN A 59 -1.51 0.04 -19.87
N ILE A 60 -0.48 0.60 -19.27
CA ILE A 60 -0.52 1.94 -18.70
C ILE A 60 0.68 2.75 -19.15
N THR A 61 0.47 4.04 -19.24
CA THR A 61 1.53 5.01 -19.48
C THR A 61 1.45 6.10 -18.42
N GLY A 62 2.58 6.71 -18.12
CA GLY A 62 2.58 7.76 -17.12
C GLY A 62 3.96 8.39 -16.95
N LYS A 63 4.10 9.10 -15.84
CA LYS A 63 5.36 9.71 -15.43
C LYS A 63 5.72 9.21 -14.05
N ILE A 64 6.96 8.76 -13.90
CA ILE A 64 7.54 8.41 -12.60
C ILE A 64 8.55 9.48 -12.19
N GLY A 65 8.55 9.85 -10.91
CA GLY A 65 9.60 10.66 -10.28
C GLY A 65 10.28 9.85 -9.21
N VAL A 66 11.60 9.91 -9.15
CA VAL A 66 12.40 9.26 -8.10
C VAL A 66 13.27 10.31 -7.48
N THR A 67 13.32 10.35 -6.15
CA THR A 67 14.21 11.21 -5.38
C THR A 67 14.98 10.35 -4.41
N THR A 68 16.30 10.41 -4.46
CA THR A 68 17.18 9.68 -3.55
C THR A 68 17.97 10.67 -2.70
N PRO A 69 18.12 10.42 -1.38
CA PRO A 69 19.02 11.20 -0.56
C PRO A 69 20.46 11.09 -1.08
N SER A 70 21.17 12.20 -1.14
CA SER A 70 22.60 12.18 -1.47
C SER A 70 23.41 11.62 -0.30
N LYS A 71 24.40 10.78 -0.61
CA LYS A 71 25.30 10.19 0.40
C LYS A 71 26.27 11.20 1.03
N ASP A 72 26.48 12.33 0.37
CA ASP A 72 27.47 13.35 0.72
C ASP A 72 26.85 14.67 1.20
N ASN A 73 25.58 14.67 1.59
CA ASN A 73 24.82 15.86 1.98
C ASN A 73 24.75 16.97 0.90
N SER A 74 25.06 16.68 -0.36
CA SER A 74 24.95 17.62 -1.47
C SER A 74 23.52 17.93 -1.91
N GLY A 75 22.54 17.47 -1.13
CA GLY A 75 21.11 17.59 -1.41
C GLY A 75 20.53 16.35 -2.08
N ASN A 76 19.21 16.32 -2.23
CA ASN A 76 18.54 15.19 -2.86
C ASN A 76 18.81 15.16 -4.36
N GLN A 77 19.18 14.00 -4.87
CA GLN A 77 19.25 13.75 -6.31
C GLN A 77 17.92 13.18 -6.78
N GLY A 78 17.40 13.72 -7.85
CA GLY A 78 16.11 13.29 -8.38
C GLY A 78 16.07 13.29 -9.89
N GLY A 79 15.20 12.49 -10.44
CA GLY A 79 14.95 12.43 -11.87
C GLY A 79 13.51 12.02 -12.14
N SER A 80 13.09 12.19 -13.40
CA SER A 80 11.79 11.73 -13.84
C SER A 80 11.89 11.08 -15.21
N ALA A 81 11.00 10.12 -15.46
CA ALA A 81 10.86 9.45 -16.73
C ALA A 81 9.40 9.34 -17.11
N PHE A 82 9.14 9.28 -18.40
CA PHE A 82 7.92 8.71 -18.92
C PHE A 82 8.05 7.19 -18.95
N TYR A 83 6.98 6.49 -18.63
CA TYR A 83 6.94 5.04 -18.71
C TYR A 83 5.77 4.53 -19.54
N ALA A 84 5.99 3.38 -20.17
CA ALA A 84 4.97 2.53 -20.72
C ALA A 84 5.13 1.14 -20.08
N TRP A 85 4.06 0.61 -19.49
CA TRP A 85 4.06 -0.70 -18.83
C TRP A 85 2.96 -1.56 -19.40
N GLY A 86 3.36 -2.68 -20.04
CA GLY A 86 2.47 -3.76 -20.42
C GLY A 86 2.62 -4.93 -19.45
N GLN A 87 1.51 -5.45 -18.94
CA GLN A 87 1.44 -6.62 -18.06
C GLN A 87 0.54 -7.68 -18.68
N GLN A 88 0.95 -8.94 -18.59
CA GLN A 88 0.17 -10.11 -18.96
C GLN A 88 0.44 -11.24 -17.95
N ASN A 89 -0.50 -11.47 -17.04
CA ASN A 89 -0.34 -12.35 -15.88
C ASN A 89 0.90 -11.97 -15.05
N ASP A 90 1.90 -12.85 -14.97
CA ASP A 90 3.15 -12.58 -14.24
C ASP A 90 4.25 -12.01 -15.14
N ARG A 91 4.01 -11.85 -16.43
CA ARG A 91 4.98 -11.30 -17.37
C ARG A 91 4.74 -9.81 -17.57
N PHE A 92 5.79 -9.06 -17.73
CA PHE A 92 5.67 -7.64 -18.05
C PHE A 92 6.85 -7.11 -18.86
N ALA A 93 6.58 -5.99 -19.52
CA ALA A 93 7.59 -5.14 -20.14
C ALA A 93 7.33 -3.69 -19.73
N ILE A 94 8.40 -3.00 -19.31
CA ILE A 94 8.37 -1.59 -18.94
C ILE A 94 9.43 -0.87 -19.76
N GLU A 95 9.01 0.16 -20.48
CA GLU A 95 9.89 1.09 -21.15
C GLU A 95 9.95 2.39 -20.34
N LEU A 96 11.15 2.87 -20.04
CA LEU A 96 11.41 4.16 -19.40
C LEU A 96 12.19 5.06 -20.35
N ILE A 97 11.71 6.28 -20.53
CA ILE A 97 12.34 7.28 -21.41
C ILE A 97 12.68 8.52 -20.60
N GLY A 98 13.94 8.93 -20.65
CA GLY A 98 14.41 10.12 -19.95
C GLY A 98 14.60 9.93 -18.44
N ALA A 99 14.66 8.68 -17.97
CA ALA A 99 14.82 8.38 -16.55
C ALA A 99 16.22 8.74 -16.06
N LEU A 100 16.30 9.60 -15.05
CA LEU A 100 17.54 9.83 -14.26
C LEU A 100 18.79 10.12 -15.10
N GLY A 101 18.62 10.69 -16.28
CA GLY A 101 19.74 10.93 -17.21
C GLY A 101 20.31 9.65 -17.84
N ILE A 102 19.57 8.56 -17.83
CA ILE A 102 20.02 7.23 -18.31
C ILE A 102 19.56 6.95 -19.75
N GLY A 103 18.81 7.86 -20.39
CA GLY A 103 18.25 7.59 -21.72
C GLY A 103 17.12 6.56 -21.68
N LYS A 104 17.04 5.71 -22.69
CA LYS A 104 16.03 4.63 -22.77
C LYS A 104 16.45 3.43 -21.95
N THR A 105 15.51 2.91 -21.14
CA THR A 105 15.68 1.69 -20.36
C THR A 105 14.49 0.78 -20.58
N ASN A 106 14.73 -0.48 -20.92
CA ASN A 106 13.72 -1.52 -21.00
C ASN A 106 13.92 -2.51 -19.85
N ILE A 107 12.84 -2.86 -19.18
CA ILE A 107 12.81 -3.87 -18.12
C ILE A 107 11.77 -4.90 -18.52
N GLU A 108 12.16 -6.15 -18.59
CA GLU A 108 11.28 -7.25 -18.96
C GLU A 108 11.34 -8.35 -17.91
N TYR A 109 10.21 -8.96 -17.63
CA TYR A 109 10.10 -10.18 -16.83
C TYR A 109 9.25 -11.20 -17.57
N ASN A 110 9.82 -12.37 -17.82
CA ASN A 110 9.16 -13.44 -18.58
C ASN A 110 8.46 -14.49 -17.69
N GLY A 111 8.36 -14.25 -16.38
CA GLY A 111 7.82 -15.20 -15.39
C GLY A 111 8.89 -16.08 -14.74
N GLN A 112 10.14 -16.05 -15.21
CA GLN A 112 11.26 -16.87 -14.69
C GLN A 112 12.53 -16.05 -14.45
N SER A 113 12.77 -15.05 -15.28
CA SER A 113 13.92 -14.16 -15.19
C SER A 113 13.57 -12.75 -15.61
N ALA A 114 14.25 -11.80 -15.01
CA ALA A 114 14.15 -10.38 -15.31
C ALA A 114 15.40 -9.93 -16.10
N THR A 115 15.18 -9.07 -17.09
CA THR A 115 16.23 -8.47 -17.92
C THR A 115 16.03 -6.96 -17.96
N LEU A 116 17.11 -6.22 -17.80
CA LEU A 116 17.17 -4.76 -18.00
C LEU A 116 18.17 -4.47 -19.11
N VAL A 117 17.77 -3.64 -20.04
CA VAL A 117 18.64 -3.14 -21.12
C VAL A 117 18.62 -1.62 -21.07
N SER A 118 19.79 -1.00 -20.92
CA SER A 118 19.93 0.45 -20.99
C SER A 118 21.26 0.84 -21.65
N GLU A 119 21.30 2.05 -22.18
CA GLU A 119 22.54 2.59 -22.77
C GLU A 119 23.67 2.74 -21.73
N LYS A 120 23.30 3.01 -20.48
CA LYS A 120 24.27 3.26 -19.41
C LYS A 120 24.85 1.98 -18.81
N THR A 121 24.03 0.97 -18.59
CA THR A 121 24.41 -0.25 -17.87
C THR A 121 24.62 -1.45 -18.79
N GLY A 122 24.26 -1.31 -20.09
CA GLY A 122 24.17 -2.45 -20.98
C GLY A 122 23.03 -3.39 -20.57
N THR A 123 23.23 -4.68 -20.73
CA THR A 123 22.25 -5.71 -20.36
C THR A 123 22.58 -6.31 -19.00
N LEU A 124 21.60 -6.28 -18.10
CA LEU A 124 21.64 -6.96 -16.79
C LEU A 124 20.52 -7.99 -16.71
N THR A 125 20.79 -9.09 -16.00
CA THR A 125 19.79 -10.14 -15.75
C THR A 125 19.78 -10.53 -14.28
N ALA A 126 18.61 -10.97 -13.79
CA ALA A 126 18.41 -11.51 -12.46
C ALA A 126 17.27 -12.54 -12.46
N ALA A 127 17.11 -13.30 -11.37
CA ALA A 127 16.03 -14.25 -11.23
C ALA A 127 14.65 -13.55 -11.08
N ASP A 128 14.63 -12.37 -10.48
CA ASP A 128 13.41 -11.61 -10.20
C ASP A 128 13.63 -10.11 -10.44
N PRO A 129 12.53 -9.33 -10.62
CA PRO A 129 12.61 -7.91 -10.92
C PRO A 129 13.20 -7.05 -9.79
N GLU A 130 12.96 -7.39 -8.54
CA GLU A 130 13.47 -6.66 -7.37
C GLU A 130 14.99 -6.76 -7.29
N THR A 131 15.52 -7.98 -7.44
CA THR A 131 16.97 -8.23 -7.50
C THR A 131 17.60 -7.53 -8.70
N LEU A 132 16.93 -7.52 -9.85
CA LEU A 132 17.39 -6.80 -11.03
C LEU A 132 17.52 -5.29 -10.77
N LEU A 133 16.47 -4.67 -10.21
CA LEU A 133 16.48 -3.24 -9.89
C LEU A 133 17.55 -2.88 -8.88
N LYS A 134 17.70 -3.70 -7.82
CA LYS A 134 18.77 -3.51 -6.84
C LYS A 134 20.16 -3.55 -7.48
N LYS A 135 20.37 -4.47 -8.41
CA LYS A 135 21.63 -4.60 -9.16
C LYS A 135 21.90 -3.42 -10.07
N ALA A 136 20.84 -2.89 -10.71
CA ALA A 136 20.95 -1.78 -11.66
C ALA A 136 21.06 -0.42 -10.99
N THR A 137 20.39 -0.19 -9.87
CA THR A 137 20.18 1.13 -9.25
C THR A 137 20.74 1.25 -7.84
N GLY A 138 21.03 0.14 -7.18
CA GLY A 138 21.44 0.07 -5.78
C GLY A 138 20.30 0.12 -4.77
N TRP A 139 19.04 0.32 -5.19
CA TRP A 139 17.85 0.29 -4.33
C TRP A 139 16.85 -0.74 -4.83
N GLN A 140 16.03 -1.23 -3.92
CA GLN A 140 15.05 -2.27 -4.17
C GLN A 140 13.64 -1.66 -4.16
N ALA A 141 12.92 -1.77 -5.28
CA ALA A 141 11.52 -1.35 -5.37
C ALA A 141 10.61 -2.59 -5.47
N PRO A 142 9.44 -2.60 -4.84
CA PRO A 142 8.52 -3.75 -4.85
C PRO A 142 7.74 -3.80 -6.18
N ILE A 143 8.43 -3.98 -7.28
CA ILE A 143 7.87 -3.91 -8.63
C ILE A 143 6.81 -4.99 -8.88
N SER A 144 6.98 -6.18 -8.33
CA SER A 144 6.00 -7.27 -8.42
C SER A 144 4.71 -7.00 -7.63
N GLN A 145 4.74 -6.04 -6.69
CA GLN A 145 3.57 -5.63 -5.92
C GLN A 145 2.79 -4.47 -6.58
N MET A 146 3.43 -3.77 -7.49
CA MET A 146 2.83 -2.62 -8.19
C MET A 146 1.48 -2.93 -8.88
N PRO A 147 1.24 -4.11 -9.48
CA PRO A 147 -0.06 -4.44 -10.05
C PRO A 147 -1.25 -4.43 -9.06
N TYR A 148 -1.00 -4.67 -7.78
CA TYR A 148 -2.00 -4.47 -6.72
C TYR A 148 -2.23 -2.98 -6.48
N TRP A 149 -1.17 -2.22 -6.30
CA TRP A 149 -1.24 -0.78 -6.02
C TRP A 149 -1.86 0.01 -7.16
N ILE A 150 -1.54 -0.33 -8.41
CA ILE A 150 -2.16 0.26 -9.61
C ILE A 150 -3.69 0.02 -9.61
N SER A 151 -4.14 -1.11 -9.05
CA SER A 151 -5.58 -1.40 -8.90
C SER A 151 -6.21 -0.77 -7.65
N GLY A 152 -5.46 0.01 -6.86
CA GLY A 152 -5.95 0.61 -5.61
C GLY A 152 -6.17 -0.41 -4.50
N ARG A 153 -5.42 -1.49 -4.47
CA ARG A 153 -5.53 -2.59 -3.51
C ARG A 153 -4.23 -2.83 -2.78
N PRO A 154 -4.26 -3.25 -1.51
CA PRO A 154 -3.06 -3.66 -0.82
C PRO A 154 -2.50 -4.93 -1.43
N ALA A 155 -1.18 -5.04 -1.53
CA ALA A 155 -0.52 -6.28 -1.92
C ALA A 155 -0.52 -7.28 -0.74
N PRO A 156 -0.40 -8.60 -0.98
CA PRO A 156 -0.41 -9.62 0.08
C PRO A 156 0.69 -9.44 1.13
N SER A 157 1.82 -8.84 0.74
CA SER A 157 2.96 -8.55 1.62
C SER A 157 2.89 -7.18 2.29
N ASP A 158 1.85 -6.40 2.02
CA ASP A 158 1.69 -5.08 2.61
C ASP A 158 1.33 -5.18 4.10
N SER A 159 1.82 -4.22 4.87
CA SER A 159 1.44 -3.97 6.25
C SER A 159 0.74 -2.62 6.38
N ALA A 160 -0.11 -2.49 7.41
CA ALA A 160 -0.81 -1.26 7.75
C ALA A 160 -1.56 -0.58 6.58
N PRO A 161 -2.33 -1.30 5.75
CA PRO A 161 -3.12 -0.67 4.71
C PRO A 161 -4.20 0.22 5.33
N GLN A 162 -4.35 1.43 4.79
CA GLN A 162 -5.40 2.37 5.17
C GLN A 162 -6.34 2.57 3.99
N LEU A 163 -7.62 2.55 4.26
CA LEU A 163 -8.68 2.74 3.28
C LEU A 163 -9.47 4.00 3.61
N ASP A 164 -10.02 4.63 2.58
CA ASP A 164 -10.98 5.72 2.75
C ASP A 164 -12.42 5.17 2.93
N ASP A 165 -13.38 6.09 3.09
CA ASP A 165 -14.80 5.75 3.27
C ASP A 165 -15.43 5.04 2.05
N GLN A 166 -14.74 5.02 0.92
CA GLN A 166 -15.14 4.32 -0.31
C GLN A 166 -14.40 2.99 -0.51
N ASN A 167 -13.69 2.51 0.54
CA ASN A 167 -12.83 1.32 0.50
C ASN A 167 -11.70 1.40 -0.55
N ARG A 168 -11.19 2.60 -0.84
CA ARG A 168 -10.03 2.80 -1.72
C ARG A 168 -8.77 2.89 -0.87
N LEU A 169 -7.69 2.27 -1.33
CA LEU A 169 -6.41 2.29 -0.64
C LEU A 169 -5.81 3.70 -0.67
N ILE A 170 -5.59 4.32 0.49
CA ILE A 170 -4.98 5.66 0.60
C ILE A 170 -3.54 5.61 1.08
N SER A 171 -3.16 4.55 1.77
CA SER A 171 -1.77 4.34 2.16
C SER A 171 -1.49 2.85 2.40
N SER A 172 -0.25 2.42 2.20
CA SER A 172 0.21 1.06 2.47
C SER A 172 1.71 1.05 2.70
N VAL A 173 2.21 0.03 3.39
CA VAL A 173 3.64 -0.18 3.64
C VAL A 173 4.07 -1.54 3.11
N ASN A 174 5.17 -1.58 2.36
CA ASN A 174 5.77 -2.82 1.86
C ASN A 174 7.28 -2.79 2.11
N GLY A 175 7.74 -3.54 3.10
CA GLY A 175 9.13 -3.44 3.56
C GLY A 175 9.48 -2.03 4.00
N GLU A 176 10.48 -1.43 3.35
CA GLU A 176 10.92 -0.04 3.60
C GLU A 176 10.12 1.00 2.80
N TRP A 177 9.20 0.56 1.94
CA TRP A 177 8.41 1.43 1.10
C TRP A 177 7.10 1.83 1.77
N GLN A 178 6.81 3.11 1.78
CA GLN A 178 5.51 3.67 2.12
C GLN A 178 4.89 4.24 0.85
N ALA A 179 3.75 3.71 0.46
CA ALA A 179 2.97 4.19 -0.67
C ALA A 179 1.81 5.06 -0.19
N SER A 180 1.52 6.13 -0.93
CA SER A 180 0.35 6.98 -0.74
C SER A 180 -0.39 7.11 -2.06
N PHE A 181 -1.72 7.07 -2.00
CA PHE A 181 -2.57 6.98 -3.19
C PHE A 181 -3.51 8.17 -3.26
N THR A 182 -3.65 8.73 -4.43
CA THR A 182 -4.64 9.79 -4.69
C THR A 182 -5.56 9.39 -5.84
N TYR A 183 -6.81 9.87 -5.76
CA TYR A 183 -7.87 9.55 -6.70
C TYR A 183 -8.48 10.82 -7.27
N LYS A 184 -8.91 10.79 -8.52
CA LYS A 184 -9.63 11.89 -9.13
C LYS A 184 -11.13 11.67 -8.95
N GLY A 185 -11.76 12.49 -8.11
CA GLY A 185 -13.19 12.36 -7.83
C GLY A 185 -13.55 10.96 -7.30
N ASN A 186 -14.50 10.30 -7.93
CA ASN A 186 -15.00 8.97 -7.54
C ASN A 186 -14.33 7.82 -8.31
N ASP A 187 -13.19 8.06 -8.95
CA ASP A 187 -12.48 7.01 -9.67
C ASP A 187 -12.09 5.88 -8.72
N LYS A 188 -12.21 4.64 -9.21
CA LYS A 188 -11.83 3.44 -8.45
C LYS A 188 -10.33 3.12 -8.52
N LEU A 189 -9.66 3.63 -9.54
CA LEU A 189 -8.23 3.46 -9.72
C LEU A 189 -7.49 4.74 -9.28
N PRO A 190 -6.34 4.61 -8.61
CA PRO A 190 -5.54 5.78 -8.25
C PRO A 190 -4.99 6.44 -9.51
N ASN A 191 -4.98 7.75 -9.51
CA ASN A 191 -4.32 8.53 -10.56
C ASN A 191 -2.87 8.91 -10.20
N LYS A 192 -2.49 8.66 -8.96
CA LYS A 192 -1.11 8.83 -8.46
C LYS A 192 -0.84 7.87 -7.31
N ILE A 193 0.34 7.32 -7.34
CA ILE A 193 0.93 6.52 -6.28
C ILE A 193 2.28 7.14 -5.91
#